data_ef8433e620478f39ea2a7a9fdab6e790
#
_entry.id   ef8433e620478f39ea2a7a9fdab6e790
#
_cell.length_a   1.000
_cell.length_b   1.000
_cell.length_c   1.000
_cell.angle_alpha   90.00
_cell.angle_beta   90.00
_cell.angle_gamma   90.00
#
_symmetry.space_group_name_H-M   'P 1'
#
loop_
_entity.id
_entity.type
_entity.pdbx_description
1 polymer ?
#
loop_
_entity_poly.entity_id
_entity_poly.type
_entity_poly.pdbx_seq_one_letter_code
_entity_poly.pdbx_strand_id
1 'polypeptide(L)'
;MMKTAKLLLHCPDKPGILAEVTDFITVNKGNIIYLDQYVDHVENIFFMRIEWELKDFLVPQEKIEDYFATLYAQKYEMNFRLYFSDTKPRMAIFVSKMSHCLFDLLARYTAGEWNVEIPLIISNHPDLQHVAERFGIPFHLFPITKETKEEQEKKEMELLAKHKITFIVLARYMQVISEQMINAYPNRIINIHHSFLPAFVGAKPYHAAFERGVKIIGATSHYDTTELDAGPIIEQDVVRITHKDTVQDLVNKGKDLEKIVLSRAVQKHIERKVLAYKNKTVIFN
;
A
#
# COMPACT_ATOMS: atom_id res chain seq x y z
N MET A 1 -9.83 -1.02 22.83
CA MET A 1 -10.41 -0.46 21.58
C MET A 1 -11.67 -1.23 21.23
N MET A 2 -12.69 -0.54 20.72
CA MET A 2 -13.92 -1.15 20.22
C MET A 2 -13.59 -1.94 18.94
N LYS A 3 -14.13 -3.16 18.83
CA LYS A 3 -13.92 -3.96 17.63
C LYS A 3 -14.80 -3.44 16.50
N THR A 4 -14.23 -3.27 15.32
CA THR A 4 -14.92 -2.84 14.10
C THR A 4 -14.64 -3.77 12.94
N ALA A 5 -15.56 -3.80 11.98
CA ALA A 5 -15.37 -4.38 10.68
C ALA A 5 -15.33 -3.30 9.61
N LYS A 6 -14.48 -3.49 8.58
CA LYS A 6 -14.34 -2.61 7.43
C LYS A 6 -14.58 -3.41 6.17
N LEU A 7 -15.52 -2.95 5.36
CA LEU A 7 -15.83 -3.54 4.07
C LEU A 7 -15.43 -2.54 2.97
N LEU A 8 -14.61 -3.01 2.04
CA LEU A 8 -14.31 -2.32 0.79
C LEU A 8 -14.95 -3.14 -0.33
N LEU A 9 -15.73 -2.52 -1.18
CA LEU A 9 -16.35 -3.21 -2.31
C LEU A 9 -16.41 -2.35 -3.57
N HIS A 10 -16.50 -3.02 -4.71
CA HIS A 10 -16.90 -2.43 -5.97
C HIS A 10 -17.80 -3.39 -6.76
N CYS A 11 -18.69 -2.86 -7.57
CA CYS A 11 -19.58 -3.64 -8.44
C CYS A 11 -20.13 -2.76 -9.57
N PRO A 12 -20.76 -3.32 -10.61
CA PRO A 12 -21.55 -2.53 -11.55
C PRO A 12 -22.55 -1.64 -10.81
N ASP A 13 -22.65 -0.36 -11.18
CA ASP A 13 -23.57 0.57 -10.50
C ASP A 13 -25.03 0.21 -10.81
N LYS A 14 -25.82 0.05 -9.76
CA LYS A 14 -27.27 -0.26 -9.83
C LYS A 14 -28.00 0.42 -8.68
N PRO A 15 -29.26 0.85 -8.87
CA PRO A 15 -30.09 1.36 -7.78
C PRO A 15 -30.22 0.35 -6.62
N GLY A 16 -30.15 0.85 -5.39
CA GLY A 16 -30.40 0.04 -4.19
C GLY A 16 -29.18 -0.57 -3.52
N ILE A 17 -27.98 -0.54 -4.13
CA ILE A 17 -26.75 -1.12 -3.54
C ILE A 17 -26.49 -0.56 -2.13
N LEU A 18 -26.50 0.76 -1.97
CA LEU A 18 -26.28 1.42 -0.69
C LEU A 18 -27.30 0.96 0.36
N ALA A 19 -28.58 0.91 0.01
CA ALA A 19 -29.64 0.50 0.93
C ALA A 19 -29.43 -0.96 1.40
N GLU A 20 -29.15 -1.87 0.50
CA GLU A 20 -28.90 -3.29 0.82
C GLU A 20 -27.72 -3.49 1.74
N VAL A 21 -26.59 -2.82 1.47
CA VAL A 21 -25.39 -2.93 2.31
C VAL A 21 -25.61 -2.33 3.69
N THR A 22 -26.28 -1.18 3.79
CA THR A 22 -26.59 -0.57 5.08
C THR A 22 -27.68 -1.34 5.85
N ASP A 23 -28.64 -1.92 5.16
CA ASP A 23 -29.67 -2.78 5.77
C ASP A 23 -29.03 -4.04 6.39
N PHE A 24 -28.13 -4.71 5.67
CA PHE A 24 -27.38 -5.83 6.23
C PHE A 24 -26.73 -5.50 7.58
N ILE A 25 -26.11 -4.33 7.70
CA ILE A 25 -25.46 -3.92 8.94
C ILE A 25 -26.51 -3.59 10.01
N THR A 26 -27.54 -2.86 9.64
CA THR A 26 -28.56 -2.34 10.57
C THR A 26 -29.45 -3.42 11.14
N VAL A 27 -29.94 -4.35 10.33
CA VAL A 27 -30.78 -5.48 10.80
C VAL A 27 -30.01 -6.44 11.69
N ASN A 28 -28.68 -6.49 11.54
CA ASN A 28 -27.79 -7.24 12.41
C ASN A 28 -27.26 -6.42 13.60
N LYS A 29 -27.87 -5.28 13.93
CA LYS A 29 -27.54 -4.39 15.06
C LYS A 29 -26.12 -3.78 14.98
N GLY A 30 -25.54 -3.64 13.78
CA GLY A 30 -24.29 -2.92 13.58
C GLY A 30 -24.52 -1.41 13.62
N ASN A 31 -23.65 -0.68 14.32
CA ASN A 31 -23.62 0.78 14.28
C ASN A 31 -22.58 1.24 13.26
N ILE A 32 -23.03 1.87 12.17
CA ILE A 32 -22.14 2.40 11.12
C ILE A 32 -21.45 3.64 11.66
N ILE A 33 -20.11 3.63 11.68
CA ILE A 33 -19.26 4.72 12.17
C ILE A 33 -18.54 5.48 11.04
N TYR A 34 -18.47 4.88 9.85
CA TYR A 34 -17.93 5.53 8.67
C TYR A 34 -18.57 4.93 7.42
N LEU A 35 -18.89 5.79 6.45
CA LEU A 35 -19.32 5.41 5.11
C LEU A 35 -18.83 6.43 4.11
N ASP A 36 -18.22 5.96 3.04
CA ASP A 36 -17.87 6.76 1.87
C ASP A 36 -18.13 5.94 0.60
N GLN A 37 -18.63 6.59 -0.44
CA GLN A 37 -18.93 5.96 -1.71
C GLN A 37 -18.55 6.85 -2.89
N TYR A 38 -18.29 6.22 -4.03
CA TYR A 38 -18.02 6.90 -5.28
C TYR A 38 -18.58 6.09 -6.45
N VAL A 39 -19.12 6.76 -7.46
CA VAL A 39 -19.53 6.14 -8.73
C VAL A 39 -18.64 6.68 -9.84
N ASP A 40 -17.89 5.77 -10.49
CA ASP A 40 -17.24 6.10 -11.74
C ASP A 40 -18.27 6.02 -12.87
N HIS A 41 -18.76 7.16 -13.31
CA HIS A 41 -19.78 7.25 -14.37
C HIS A 41 -19.28 6.85 -15.76
N VAL A 42 -17.95 6.82 -15.98
CA VAL A 42 -17.35 6.39 -17.25
C VAL A 42 -17.36 4.88 -17.35
N GLU A 43 -16.96 4.21 -16.28
CA GLU A 43 -16.90 2.75 -16.19
C GLU A 43 -18.23 2.14 -15.70
N ASN A 44 -19.14 2.96 -15.20
CA ASN A 44 -20.40 2.58 -14.55
C ASN A 44 -20.17 1.61 -13.38
N ILE A 45 -19.20 1.94 -12.50
CA ILE A 45 -18.81 1.14 -11.34
C ILE A 45 -19.07 1.93 -10.07
N PHE A 46 -19.73 1.28 -9.12
CA PHE A 46 -19.94 1.74 -7.76
C PHE A 46 -18.80 1.25 -6.88
N PHE A 47 -18.27 2.14 -6.03
CA PHE A 47 -17.24 1.86 -5.03
C PHE A 47 -17.73 2.29 -3.66
N MET A 48 -17.45 1.50 -2.63
CA MET A 48 -17.80 1.84 -1.25
C MET A 48 -16.75 1.36 -0.27
N ARG A 49 -16.53 2.18 0.75
CA ARG A 49 -15.89 1.80 2.01
C ARG A 49 -16.87 2.08 3.15
N ILE A 50 -17.15 1.07 3.96
CA ILE A 50 -18.01 1.20 5.14
C ILE A 50 -17.33 0.55 6.34
N GLU A 51 -17.48 1.16 7.51
CA GLU A 51 -16.97 0.66 8.79
C GLU A 51 -18.07 0.68 9.84
N TRP A 52 -18.21 -0.41 10.58
CA TRP A 52 -19.20 -0.53 11.65
C TRP A 52 -18.64 -1.22 12.88
N GLU A 53 -19.29 -0.98 14.02
CA GLU A 53 -18.98 -1.60 15.30
C GLU A 53 -19.51 -3.04 15.34
N LEU A 54 -18.69 -3.94 15.90
CA LEU A 54 -19.07 -5.35 16.10
C LEU A 54 -19.69 -5.60 17.49
N LYS A 55 -19.82 -4.57 18.33
CA LYS A 55 -20.50 -4.70 19.62
C LYS A 55 -21.97 -5.04 19.36
N ASP A 56 -22.41 -6.14 19.92
CA ASP A 56 -23.79 -6.66 19.80
C ASP A 56 -24.22 -7.02 18.37
N PHE A 57 -23.28 -7.09 17.42
CA PHE A 57 -23.56 -7.53 16.06
C PHE A 57 -24.01 -9.00 16.05
N LEU A 58 -25.14 -9.29 15.41
CA LEU A 58 -25.80 -10.60 15.50
C LEU A 58 -25.07 -11.71 14.76
N VAL A 59 -24.36 -11.39 13.67
CA VAL A 59 -23.59 -12.37 12.90
C VAL A 59 -22.22 -12.55 13.54
N PRO A 60 -21.81 -13.78 13.92
CA PRO A 60 -20.46 -14.04 14.42
C PRO A 60 -19.38 -13.58 13.42
N GLN A 61 -18.28 -13.01 13.94
CA GLN A 61 -17.21 -12.39 13.12
C GLN A 61 -16.72 -13.31 12.01
N GLU A 62 -16.51 -14.59 12.31
CA GLU A 62 -16.03 -15.61 11.38
C GLU A 62 -17.03 -16.01 10.28
N LYS A 63 -18.28 -15.58 10.41
CA LYS A 63 -19.36 -15.86 9.43
C LYS A 63 -19.79 -14.64 8.63
N ILE A 64 -19.31 -13.45 8.97
CA ILE A 64 -19.73 -12.20 8.32
C ILE A 64 -19.43 -12.24 6.82
N GLU A 65 -18.23 -12.70 6.45
CA GLU A 65 -17.80 -12.76 5.05
C GLU A 65 -18.69 -13.69 4.22
N ASP A 66 -18.92 -14.90 4.68
CA ASP A 66 -19.78 -15.89 3.99
C ASP A 66 -21.24 -15.43 3.91
N TYR A 67 -21.73 -14.81 4.98
CA TYR A 67 -23.10 -14.32 5.04
C TYR A 67 -23.32 -13.17 4.05
N PHE A 68 -22.38 -12.20 4.02
CA PHE A 68 -22.41 -11.10 3.08
C PHE A 68 -22.26 -11.58 1.63
N ALA A 69 -21.32 -12.51 1.38
CA ALA A 69 -21.09 -13.08 0.06
C ALA A 69 -22.37 -13.71 -0.51
N THR A 70 -23.05 -14.55 0.30
CA THR A 70 -24.21 -15.31 -0.13
C THR A 70 -25.46 -14.44 -0.35
N LEU A 71 -25.72 -13.50 0.53
CA LEU A 71 -26.99 -12.75 0.53
C LEU A 71 -26.94 -11.50 -0.34
N TYR A 72 -25.77 -10.88 -0.47
CA TYR A 72 -25.64 -9.56 -1.09
C TYR A 72 -24.65 -9.53 -2.26
N ALA A 73 -23.45 -10.09 -2.08
CA ALA A 73 -22.40 -9.92 -3.07
C ALA A 73 -22.74 -10.60 -4.41
N GLN A 74 -23.31 -11.79 -4.38
CA GLN A 74 -23.72 -12.50 -5.60
C GLN A 74 -24.80 -11.76 -6.38
N LYS A 75 -25.78 -11.18 -5.69
CA LYS A 75 -26.90 -10.42 -6.30
C LYS A 75 -26.44 -9.23 -7.14
N TYR A 76 -25.39 -8.55 -6.68
CA TYR A 76 -24.87 -7.32 -7.29
C TYR A 76 -23.52 -7.50 -7.97
N GLU A 77 -23.03 -8.72 -8.10
CA GLU A 77 -21.70 -9.02 -8.68
C GLU A 77 -20.58 -8.27 -7.95
N MET A 78 -20.69 -8.16 -6.60
CA MET A 78 -19.75 -7.39 -5.80
C MET A 78 -18.42 -8.12 -5.66
N ASN A 79 -17.33 -7.43 -5.99
CA ASN A 79 -15.99 -7.79 -5.54
C ASN A 79 -15.74 -7.04 -4.23
N PHE A 80 -15.46 -7.75 -3.14
CA PHE A 80 -15.30 -7.14 -1.84
C PHE A 80 -14.17 -7.75 -1.01
N ARG A 81 -13.74 -6.99 -0.02
CA ARG A 81 -12.80 -7.43 1.02
C ARG A 81 -13.28 -6.96 2.37
N LEU A 82 -13.24 -7.87 3.34
CA LEU A 82 -13.61 -7.59 4.72
C LEU A 82 -12.36 -7.62 5.61
N TYR A 83 -12.27 -6.66 6.52
CA TYR A 83 -11.16 -6.52 7.47
C TYR A 83 -11.70 -6.27 8.87
N PHE A 84 -10.99 -6.74 9.89
CA PHE A 84 -11.35 -6.56 11.29
C PHE A 84 -10.25 -5.78 12.03
N SER A 85 -10.67 -4.89 12.95
CA SER A 85 -9.75 -4.03 13.70
C SER A 85 -8.85 -4.77 14.69
N ASP A 86 -9.22 -5.99 15.07
CA ASP A 86 -8.42 -6.85 15.96
C ASP A 86 -7.34 -7.66 15.22
N THR A 87 -7.33 -7.60 13.88
CA THR A 87 -6.31 -8.24 13.06
C THR A 87 -5.31 -7.20 12.56
N LYS A 88 -4.11 -7.20 13.16
CA LYS A 88 -3.03 -6.31 12.70
C LYS A 88 -2.44 -6.81 11.39
N PRO A 89 -2.32 -5.97 10.36
CA PRO A 89 -1.57 -6.33 9.17
C PRO A 89 -0.08 -6.51 9.50
N ARG A 90 0.61 -7.38 8.76
CA ARG A 90 2.03 -7.69 8.93
C ARG A 90 2.80 -7.20 7.71
N MET A 91 3.63 -6.18 7.90
CA MET A 91 4.38 -5.49 6.87
C MET A 91 5.83 -6.00 6.82
N ALA A 92 6.31 -6.41 5.65
CA ALA A 92 7.73 -6.56 5.39
C ALA A 92 8.26 -5.31 4.68
N ILE A 93 9.45 -4.83 5.06
CA ILE A 93 10.10 -3.70 4.40
C ILE A 93 11.30 -4.22 3.61
N PHE A 94 11.33 -3.91 2.32
CA PHE A 94 12.46 -4.24 1.45
C PHE A 94 13.28 -2.98 1.19
N VAL A 95 14.59 -3.10 1.35
CA VAL A 95 15.53 -1.97 1.21
C VAL A 95 16.77 -2.36 0.41
N SER A 96 17.47 -1.38 -0.15
CA SER A 96 18.84 -1.54 -0.66
C SER A 96 19.81 -0.68 0.16
N LYS A 97 20.39 0.38 -0.43
CA LYS A 97 21.41 1.22 0.24
C LYS A 97 20.88 2.52 0.84
N MET A 98 19.74 3.01 0.32
CA MET A 98 19.19 4.31 0.70
C MET A 98 18.34 4.20 1.97
N SER A 99 18.70 4.96 3.00
CA SER A 99 18.13 4.82 4.35
C SER A 99 16.94 5.73 4.66
N HIS A 100 16.74 6.82 3.92
CA HIS A 100 15.81 7.89 4.30
C HIS A 100 14.35 7.41 4.44
N CYS A 101 13.85 6.57 3.53
CA CYS A 101 12.50 6.01 3.64
C CYS A 101 12.41 5.03 4.81
N LEU A 102 13.42 4.16 4.99
CA LEU A 102 13.44 3.20 6.10
C LEU A 102 13.35 3.91 7.46
N PHE A 103 14.17 4.94 7.67
CA PHE A 103 14.15 5.71 8.92
C PHE A 103 12.77 6.33 9.20
N ASP A 104 12.11 6.93 8.20
CA ASP A 104 10.79 7.53 8.37
C ASP A 104 9.73 6.48 8.75
N LEU A 105 9.70 5.34 8.02
CA LEU A 105 8.77 4.24 8.30
C LEU A 105 8.95 3.69 9.72
N LEU A 106 10.20 3.46 10.15
CA LEU A 106 10.50 2.92 11.47
C LEU A 106 10.24 3.92 12.59
N ALA A 107 10.48 5.21 12.36
CA ALA A 107 10.15 6.27 13.32
C ALA A 107 8.64 6.32 13.59
N ARG A 108 7.80 6.31 12.56
CA ARG A 108 6.32 6.28 12.68
C ARG A 108 5.83 5.02 13.36
N TYR A 109 6.39 3.88 13.00
CA TYR A 109 6.07 2.60 13.64
C TYR A 109 6.37 2.64 15.16
N THR A 110 7.56 3.11 15.53
CA THR A 110 7.99 3.21 16.93
C THR A 110 7.19 4.25 17.72
N ALA A 111 6.77 5.35 17.06
CA ALA A 111 5.89 6.34 17.64
C ALA A 111 4.44 5.83 17.85
N GLY A 112 4.11 4.63 17.34
CA GLY A 112 2.77 4.06 17.47
C GLY A 112 1.71 4.71 16.57
N GLU A 113 2.15 5.42 15.51
CA GLU A 113 1.24 6.06 14.55
C GLU A 113 0.43 5.03 13.74
N TRP A 114 0.98 3.82 13.57
CA TRP A 114 0.39 2.78 12.73
C TRP A 114 0.01 1.52 13.49
N ASN A 115 -1.20 1.03 13.29
CA ASN A 115 -1.64 -0.26 13.81
C ASN A 115 -1.19 -1.41 12.89
N VAL A 116 0.10 -1.72 12.89
CA VAL A 116 0.76 -2.70 12.04
C VAL A 116 1.83 -3.45 12.84
N GLU A 117 2.23 -4.64 12.38
CA GLU A 117 3.46 -5.31 12.84
C GLU A 117 4.51 -5.27 11.72
N ILE A 118 5.78 -5.09 12.09
CA ILE A 118 6.92 -5.17 11.17
C ILE A 118 7.83 -6.33 11.63
N PRO A 119 7.55 -7.57 11.20
CA PRO A 119 8.31 -8.73 11.68
C PRO A 119 9.73 -8.81 11.14
N LEU A 120 10.01 -8.20 9.99
CA LEU A 120 11.31 -8.32 9.32
C LEU A 120 11.55 -7.20 8.30
N ILE A 121 12.85 -6.98 8.06
CA ILE A 121 13.36 -6.19 6.95
C ILE A 121 14.19 -7.10 6.05
N ILE A 122 14.00 -7.01 4.74
CA ILE A 122 14.77 -7.72 3.72
C ILE A 122 15.63 -6.73 2.96
N SER A 123 16.87 -7.11 2.65
CA SER A 123 17.78 -6.30 1.87
C SER A 123 18.68 -7.14 0.98
N ASN A 124 19.02 -6.61 -0.20
CA ASN A 124 20.06 -7.16 -1.07
C ASN A 124 21.48 -6.60 -0.76
N HIS A 125 21.60 -5.70 0.24
CA HIS A 125 22.85 -5.11 0.70
C HIS A 125 22.92 -5.05 2.24
N PRO A 126 24.10 -5.15 2.86
CA PRO A 126 24.24 -5.11 4.31
C PRO A 126 24.14 -3.68 4.90
N ASP A 127 24.16 -2.65 4.06
CA ASP A 127 24.36 -1.25 4.44
C ASP A 127 23.40 -0.77 5.53
N LEU A 128 22.16 -1.29 5.58
CA LEU A 128 21.11 -0.83 6.51
C LEU A 128 20.87 -1.79 7.68
N GLN A 129 21.69 -2.81 7.86
CA GLN A 129 21.55 -3.76 8.97
C GLN A 129 21.60 -3.04 10.33
N HIS A 130 22.53 -2.12 10.49
CA HIS A 130 22.68 -1.32 11.72
C HIS A 130 21.45 -0.47 12.06
N VAL A 131 20.65 -0.08 11.03
CA VAL A 131 19.39 0.64 11.23
C VAL A 131 18.35 -0.32 11.80
N ALA A 132 18.17 -1.49 11.19
CA ALA A 132 17.22 -2.50 11.66
C ALA A 132 17.51 -2.93 13.12
N GLU A 133 18.79 -3.17 13.45
CA GLU A 133 19.25 -3.52 14.79
C GLU A 133 18.89 -2.43 15.82
N ARG A 134 19.07 -1.14 15.48
CA ARG A 134 18.72 -0.02 16.36
C ARG A 134 17.23 0.00 16.73
N PHE A 135 16.36 -0.44 15.80
CA PHE A 135 14.92 -0.51 16.02
C PHE A 135 14.44 -1.89 16.50
N GLY A 136 15.37 -2.83 16.72
CA GLY A 136 15.05 -4.17 17.21
C GLY A 136 14.26 -5.04 16.23
N ILE A 137 14.38 -4.78 14.91
CA ILE A 137 13.67 -5.53 13.88
C ILE A 137 14.64 -6.49 13.19
N PRO A 138 14.27 -7.78 13.03
CA PRO A 138 15.08 -8.76 12.30
C PRO A 138 15.43 -8.30 10.89
N PHE A 139 16.73 -8.37 10.54
CA PHE A 139 17.24 -8.02 9.22
C PHE A 139 17.72 -9.28 8.49
N HIS A 140 17.26 -9.46 7.27
CA HIS A 140 17.61 -10.61 6.44
C HIS A 140 18.30 -10.15 5.16
N LEU A 141 19.53 -10.59 4.98
CA LEU A 141 20.36 -10.27 3.83
C LEU A 141 20.24 -11.34 2.75
N PHE A 142 19.78 -10.96 1.57
CA PHE A 142 19.73 -11.79 0.37
C PHE A 142 20.51 -11.11 -0.75
N PRO A 143 21.83 -11.37 -0.87
CA PRO A 143 22.63 -10.78 -1.93
C PRO A 143 22.18 -11.26 -3.30
N ILE A 144 21.81 -10.32 -4.17
CA ILE A 144 21.26 -10.61 -5.49
C ILE A 144 22.27 -10.29 -6.57
N THR A 145 22.58 -11.30 -7.41
CA THR A 145 23.24 -11.16 -8.72
C THR A 145 22.26 -11.60 -9.82
N LYS A 146 22.65 -11.45 -11.08
CA LYS A 146 21.81 -11.94 -12.18
C LYS A 146 21.56 -13.44 -12.12
N GLU A 147 22.56 -14.20 -11.64
CA GLU A 147 22.54 -15.66 -11.58
C GLU A 147 21.78 -16.17 -10.34
N THR A 148 21.79 -15.42 -9.24
CA THR A 148 21.18 -15.87 -7.98
C THR A 148 19.79 -15.30 -7.71
N LYS A 149 19.30 -14.36 -8.54
CA LYS A 149 18.07 -13.62 -8.29
C LYS A 149 16.87 -14.53 -8.02
N GLU A 150 16.64 -15.49 -8.88
CA GLU A 150 15.48 -16.40 -8.77
C GLU A 150 15.52 -17.24 -7.48
N GLU A 151 16.72 -17.78 -7.15
CA GLU A 151 16.91 -18.56 -5.93
C GLU A 151 16.73 -17.71 -4.65
N GLN A 152 17.27 -16.48 -4.65
CA GLN A 152 17.15 -15.59 -3.50
C GLN A 152 15.69 -15.16 -3.30
N GLU A 153 15.01 -14.78 -4.37
CA GLU A 153 13.61 -14.37 -4.30
C GLU A 153 12.68 -15.50 -3.82
N LYS A 154 12.96 -16.75 -4.19
CA LYS A 154 12.28 -17.91 -3.64
C LYS A 154 12.46 -18.01 -2.12
N LYS A 155 13.67 -17.82 -1.61
CA LYS A 155 13.94 -17.81 -0.16
C LYS A 155 13.25 -16.64 0.54
N GLU A 156 13.20 -15.45 -0.10
CA GLU A 156 12.45 -14.32 0.40
C GLU A 156 10.95 -14.67 0.53
N MET A 157 10.35 -15.28 -0.49
CA MET A 157 8.95 -15.69 -0.47
C MET A 157 8.65 -16.74 0.62
N GLU A 158 9.54 -17.71 0.83
CA GLU A 158 9.43 -18.69 1.93
C GLU A 158 9.45 -17.99 3.29
N LEU A 159 10.33 -17.00 3.45
CA LEU A 159 10.42 -16.20 4.68
C LEU A 159 9.17 -15.35 4.90
N LEU A 160 8.65 -14.70 3.85
CA LEU A 160 7.42 -13.92 3.90
C LEU A 160 6.22 -14.79 4.33
N ALA A 161 6.10 -16.00 3.76
CA ALA A 161 5.06 -16.95 4.11
C ALA A 161 5.18 -17.43 5.57
N LYS A 162 6.40 -17.80 6.02
CA LYS A 162 6.70 -18.20 7.41
C LYS A 162 6.26 -17.12 8.42
N HIS A 163 6.49 -15.85 8.10
CA HIS A 163 6.13 -14.72 8.95
C HIS A 163 4.71 -14.21 8.71
N LYS A 164 3.91 -14.87 7.86
CA LYS A 164 2.53 -14.50 7.52
C LYS A 164 2.42 -13.02 7.10
N ILE A 165 3.35 -12.58 6.26
CA ILE A 165 3.37 -11.20 5.77
C ILE A 165 2.12 -10.95 4.92
N THR A 166 1.43 -9.85 5.19
CA THR A 166 0.20 -9.48 4.49
C THR A 166 0.42 -8.48 3.37
N PHE A 167 1.46 -7.65 3.48
CA PHE A 167 1.88 -6.72 2.41
C PHE A 167 3.37 -6.36 2.53
N ILE A 168 3.93 -5.85 1.45
CA ILE A 168 5.34 -5.52 1.28
C ILE A 168 5.47 -4.04 0.97
N VAL A 169 6.50 -3.38 1.51
CA VAL A 169 6.86 -2.00 1.19
C VAL A 169 8.27 -1.97 0.61
N LEU A 170 8.41 -1.53 -0.62
CA LEU A 170 9.69 -1.35 -1.30
C LEU A 170 10.21 0.06 -0.99
N ALA A 171 10.96 0.17 0.11
CA ALA A 171 11.52 1.45 0.58
C ALA A 171 12.90 1.69 -0.07
N ARG A 172 12.89 2.09 -1.33
CA ARG A 172 14.09 2.23 -2.18
C ARG A 172 14.81 0.89 -2.40
N TYR A 173 14.05 -0.18 -2.60
CA TYR A 173 14.57 -1.47 -3.02
C TYR A 173 14.84 -1.44 -4.52
N MET A 174 16.13 -1.50 -4.90
CA MET A 174 16.57 -1.27 -6.27
C MET A 174 16.67 -2.58 -7.08
N GLN A 175 15.69 -3.46 -6.91
CA GLN A 175 15.53 -4.70 -7.66
C GLN A 175 14.13 -4.75 -8.27
N VAL A 176 14.01 -5.28 -9.46
CA VAL A 176 12.72 -5.58 -10.08
C VAL A 176 12.15 -6.84 -9.43
N ILE A 177 10.94 -6.76 -8.93
CA ILE A 177 10.23 -7.88 -8.31
C ILE A 177 9.75 -8.86 -9.39
N SER A 178 9.81 -10.17 -9.12
CA SER A 178 9.34 -11.17 -10.07
C SER A 178 7.82 -11.20 -10.19
N GLU A 179 7.34 -11.68 -11.33
CA GLU A 179 5.92 -11.92 -11.55
C GLU A 179 5.33 -12.89 -10.51
N GLN A 180 6.11 -13.88 -10.06
CA GLN A 180 5.70 -14.84 -9.03
C GLN A 180 5.39 -14.13 -7.70
N MET A 181 6.24 -13.21 -7.25
CA MET A 181 6.02 -12.46 -6.02
C MET A 181 4.85 -11.48 -6.18
N ILE A 182 4.74 -10.80 -7.32
CA ILE A 182 3.62 -9.88 -7.63
C ILE A 182 2.28 -10.63 -7.58
N ASN A 183 2.20 -11.81 -8.20
CA ASN A 183 0.99 -12.62 -8.21
C ASN A 183 0.63 -13.20 -6.82
N ALA A 184 1.62 -13.42 -5.95
CA ALA A 184 1.39 -13.83 -4.56
C ALA A 184 0.86 -12.67 -3.68
N TYR A 185 1.17 -11.43 -4.05
CA TYR A 185 0.79 -10.22 -3.31
C TYR A 185 0.07 -9.17 -4.19
N PRO A 186 -1.04 -9.51 -4.89
CA PRO A 186 -1.72 -8.61 -5.82
C PRO A 186 -2.27 -7.38 -5.07
N ASN A 187 -1.88 -6.17 -5.51
CA ASN A 187 -2.19 -4.89 -4.84
C ASN A 187 -1.78 -4.86 -3.36
N ARG A 188 -0.65 -5.51 -3.02
CA ARG A 188 -0.10 -5.59 -1.66
C ARG A 188 1.43 -5.39 -1.62
N ILE A 189 2.03 -4.97 -2.73
CA ILE A 189 3.43 -4.51 -2.80
C ILE A 189 3.37 -3.02 -3.10
N ILE A 190 3.81 -2.19 -2.16
CA ILE A 190 3.81 -0.73 -2.27
C ILE A 190 5.22 -0.27 -2.59
N ASN A 191 5.39 0.41 -3.72
CA ASN A 191 6.67 0.95 -4.16
C ASN A 191 6.71 2.48 -4.00
N ILE A 192 7.90 3.03 -3.86
CA ILE A 192 8.20 4.46 -4.01
C ILE A 192 9.08 4.68 -5.22
N HIS A 193 8.55 5.40 -6.19
CA HIS A 193 9.27 5.85 -7.37
C HIS A 193 9.63 7.33 -7.24
N HIS A 194 10.89 7.66 -7.52
CA HIS A 194 11.49 8.99 -7.29
C HIS A 194 11.25 9.98 -8.44
N SER A 195 10.08 9.90 -9.09
CA SER A 195 9.60 10.91 -10.04
C SER A 195 8.08 11.03 -9.98
N PHE A 196 7.55 12.10 -10.58
CA PHE A 196 6.11 12.26 -10.79
C PHE A 196 5.69 11.46 -12.02
N LEU A 197 5.31 10.20 -11.82
CA LEU A 197 4.89 9.33 -12.92
C LEU A 197 3.70 9.93 -13.69
N PRO A 198 3.67 9.80 -15.02
CA PRO A 198 4.58 9.04 -15.90
C PRO A 198 5.83 9.83 -16.38
N ALA A 199 6.16 10.97 -15.77
CA ALA A 199 7.30 11.80 -16.18
C ALA A 199 8.63 11.28 -15.63
N PHE A 200 9.72 11.42 -16.40
CA PHE A 200 11.09 11.10 -16.01
C PHE A 200 11.30 9.67 -15.49
N VAL A 201 10.80 8.71 -16.24
CA VAL A 201 11.05 7.28 -15.98
C VAL A 201 12.54 6.97 -16.16
N GLY A 202 13.14 6.17 -15.26
CA GLY A 202 14.52 5.70 -15.36
C GLY A 202 15.37 5.97 -14.12
N ALA A 203 16.68 5.68 -14.23
CA ALA A 203 17.59 5.57 -13.06
C ALA A 203 18.05 6.91 -12.46
N LYS A 204 18.00 8.04 -13.21
CA LYS A 204 18.52 9.35 -12.77
C LYS A 204 17.54 10.50 -13.02
N PRO A 205 16.30 10.43 -12.47
CA PRO A 205 15.26 11.43 -12.79
C PRO A 205 15.62 12.85 -12.34
N TYR A 206 16.33 13.03 -11.23
CA TYR A 206 16.74 14.37 -10.75
C TYR A 206 17.76 15.03 -11.68
N HIS A 207 18.67 14.27 -12.31
CA HIS A 207 19.60 14.81 -13.29
C HIS A 207 18.86 15.24 -14.58
N ALA A 208 17.97 14.37 -15.07
CA ALA A 208 17.15 14.67 -16.25
C ALA A 208 16.23 15.88 -16.00
N ALA A 209 15.64 15.99 -14.81
CA ALA A 209 14.83 17.12 -14.39
C ALA A 209 15.64 18.43 -14.34
N PHE A 210 16.85 18.39 -13.81
CA PHE A 210 17.77 19.53 -13.77
C PHE A 210 18.16 19.98 -15.18
N GLU A 211 18.64 19.08 -16.02
CA GLU A 211 19.01 19.36 -17.41
C GLU A 211 17.85 19.92 -18.23
N ARG A 212 16.62 19.40 -18.00
CA ARG A 212 15.41 19.89 -18.66
C ARG A 212 14.97 21.27 -18.16
N GLY A 213 15.44 21.70 -16.99
CA GLY A 213 15.09 23.00 -16.38
C GLY A 213 13.64 23.05 -15.90
N VAL A 214 13.11 21.95 -15.35
CA VAL A 214 11.74 21.89 -14.81
C VAL A 214 11.56 22.81 -13.62
N LYS A 215 10.32 23.08 -13.23
CA LYS A 215 9.97 23.96 -12.09
C LYS A 215 9.44 23.20 -10.89
N ILE A 216 9.18 21.92 -11.06
CA ILE A 216 8.74 20.99 -10.01
C ILE A 216 9.43 19.65 -10.21
N ILE A 217 9.70 18.94 -9.11
CA ILE A 217 10.02 17.52 -9.08
C ILE A 217 8.99 16.81 -8.20
N GLY A 218 8.81 15.52 -8.38
CA GLY A 218 7.80 14.77 -7.65
C GLY A 218 8.26 13.38 -7.24
N ALA A 219 7.42 12.72 -6.45
CA ALA A 219 7.53 11.32 -6.10
C ALA A 219 6.16 10.64 -6.24
N THR A 220 6.16 9.35 -6.54
CA THR A 220 4.96 8.56 -6.71
C THR A 220 5.07 7.27 -5.90
N SER A 221 4.06 6.97 -5.10
CA SER A 221 3.88 5.65 -4.50
C SER A 221 2.71 4.93 -5.17
N HIS A 222 2.95 3.71 -5.60
CA HIS A 222 2.00 2.89 -6.36
C HIS A 222 2.07 1.43 -5.89
N TYR A 223 1.06 0.65 -6.24
CA TYR A 223 1.18 -0.79 -6.15
C TYR A 223 2.07 -1.30 -7.27
N ASP A 224 2.96 -2.24 -6.94
CA ASP A 224 3.83 -2.85 -7.95
C ASP A 224 3.05 -3.86 -8.79
N THR A 225 3.36 -3.91 -10.09
CA THR A 225 2.74 -4.79 -11.07
C THR A 225 3.84 -5.41 -11.94
N THR A 226 3.48 -6.34 -12.82
CA THR A 226 4.43 -6.98 -13.75
C THR A 226 5.03 -5.99 -14.74
N GLU A 227 4.33 -4.90 -15.03
CA GLU A 227 4.87 -3.78 -15.79
C GLU A 227 5.54 -2.78 -14.84
N LEU A 228 6.82 -2.51 -15.09
CA LEU A 228 7.64 -1.68 -14.21
C LEU A 228 7.10 -0.25 -14.12
N ASP A 229 6.95 0.24 -12.90
CA ASP A 229 6.49 1.60 -12.56
C ASP A 229 5.12 1.99 -13.18
N ALA A 230 4.32 1.00 -13.60
CA ALA A 230 3.04 1.22 -14.28
C ALA A 230 1.81 0.87 -13.44
N GLY A 231 1.98 0.43 -12.21
CA GLY A 231 0.88 0.00 -11.34
C GLY A 231 0.00 1.14 -10.78
N PRO A 232 -1.14 0.78 -10.16
CA PRO A 232 -2.11 1.74 -9.65
C PRO A 232 -1.50 2.69 -8.61
N ILE A 233 -1.61 3.99 -8.86
CA ILE A 233 -1.03 5.05 -8.03
C ILE A 233 -1.84 5.21 -6.74
N ILE A 234 -1.15 5.24 -5.58
CA ILE A 234 -1.75 5.42 -4.26
C ILE A 234 -1.60 6.86 -3.79
N GLU A 235 -0.40 7.43 -3.98
CA GLU A 235 -0.07 8.78 -3.51
C GLU A 235 0.95 9.42 -4.43
N GLN A 236 0.79 10.70 -4.66
CA GLN A 236 1.77 11.53 -5.37
C GLN A 236 1.88 12.90 -4.71
N ASP A 237 3.07 13.48 -4.76
CA ASP A 237 3.27 14.85 -4.34
C ASP A 237 4.42 15.48 -5.13
N VAL A 238 4.51 16.82 -5.09
CA VAL A 238 5.50 17.61 -5.83
C VAL A 238 6.12 18.69 -4.96
N VAL A 239 7.36 19.05 -5.27
CA VAL A 239 8.03 20.19 -4.64
C VAL A 239 8.57 21.15 -5.70
N ARG A 240 8.47 22.45 -5.45
CA ARG A 240 9.01 23.49 -6.32
C ARG A 240 10.53 23.53 -6.24
N ILE A 241 11.13 23.72 -7.42
CA ILE A 241 12.56 23.99 -7.59
C ILE A 241 12.76 25.31 -8.34
N THR A 242 13.93 25.89 -8.18
CA THR A 242 14.30 27.16 -8.78
C THR A 242 15.60 27.02 -9.58
N HIS A 243 15.95 28.04 -10.34
CA HIS A 243 17.23 28.09 -11.06
C HIS A 243 18.47 28.15 -10.15
N LYS A 244 18.29 28.38 -8.84
CA LYS A 244 19.35 28.41 -7.83
C LYS A 244 19.65 27.01 -7.25
N ASP A 245 18.73 26.07 -7.42
CA ASP A 245 18.89 24.72 -6.91
C ASP A 245 19.89 23.94 -7.77
N THR A 246 20.83 23.29 -7.13
CA THR A 246 21.78 22.35 -7.74
C THR A 246 21.14 20.97 -7.90
N VAL A 247 21.79 20.08 -8.65
CA VAL A 247 21.37 18.66 -8.71
C VAL A 247 21.30 18.03 -7.31
N GLN A 248 22.25 18.37 -6.42
CA GLN A 248 22.27 17.88 -5.05
C GLN A 248 21.07 18.39 -4.24
N ASP A 249 20.65 19.63 -4.45
CA ASP A 249 19.44 20.17 -3.81
C ASP A 249 18.18 19.46 -4.30
N LEU A 250 18.10 19.15 -5.60
CA LEU A 250 17.00 18.35 -6.15
C LEU A 250 16.95 16.94 -5.51
N VAL A 251 18.10 16.30 -5.36
CA VAL A 251 18.20 14.98 -4.70
C VAL A 251 17.75 15.07 -3.24
N ASN A 252 18.14 16.09 -2.51
CA ASN A 252 17.77 16.27 -1.09
C ASN A 252 16.26 16.54 -0.96
N LYS A 253 15.71 17.48 -1.72
CA LYS A 253 14.27 17.76 -1.78
C LYS A 253 13.47 16.50 -2.19
N GLY A 254 13.99 15.74 -3.15
CA GLY A 254 13.37 14.49 -3.59
C GLY A 254 13.34 13.43 -2.50
N LYS A 255 14.41 13.23 -1.74
CA LYS A 255 14.44 12.31 -0.60
C LYS A 255 13.42 12.68 0.48
N ASP A 256 13.25 13.99 0.75
CA ASP A 256 12.24 14.43 1.72
C ASP A 256 10.83 14.14 1.23
N LEU A 257 10.58 14.36 -0.06
CA LEU A 257 9.30 14.07 -0.69
C LEU A 257 9.00 12.57 -0.72
N GLU A 258 9.99 11.74 -1.08
CA GLU A 258 9.86 10.27 -1.10
C GLU A 258 9.42 9.70 0.26
N LYS A 259 9.97 10.22 1.38
CA LYS A 259 9.55 9.83 2.73
C LYS A 259 8.07 10.09 2.96
N ILE A 260 7.62 11.30 2.65
CA ILE A 260 6.24 11.75 2.87
C ILE A 260 5.25 10.96 2.01
N VAL A 261 5.55 10.82 0.72
CA VAL A 261 4.68 10.12 -0.24
C VAL A 261 4.55 8.64 0.12
N LEU A 262 5.67 7.98 0.43
CA LEU A 262 5.64 6.57 0.83
C LEU A 262 4.87 6.36 2.13
N SER A 263 5.14 7.16 3.15
CA SER A 263 4.47 7.00 4.45
C SER A 263 2.96 7.24 4.37
N ARG A 264 2.51 8.23 3.58
CA ARG A 264 1.08 8.46 3.33
C ARG A 264 0.42 7.29 2.60
N ALA A 265 1.09 6.73 1.59
CA ALA A 265 0.59 5.57 0.86
C ALA A 265 0.47 4.34 1.78
N VAL A 266 1.49 4.06 2.59
CA VAL A 266 1.49 2.97 3.57
C VAL A 266 0.38 3.17 4.60
N GLN A 267 0.19 4.37 5.13
CA GLN A 267 -0.88 4.69 6.08
C GLN A 267 -2.26 4.41 5.48
N LYS A 268 -2.53 4.92 4.27
CA LYS A 268 -3.81 4.67 3.57
C LYS A 268 -4.07 3.18 3.37
N HIS A 269 -3.03 2.40 3.04
CA HIS A 269 -3.14 0.95 2.89
C HIS A 269 -3.46 0.25 4.22
N ILE A 270 -2.76 0.61 5.32
CA ILE A 270 -3.00 0.05 6.66
C ILE A 270 -4.43 0.37 7.13
N GLU A 271 -4.90 1.59 6.91
CA GLU A 271 -6.24 2.05 7.29
C GLU A 271 -7.36 1.50 6.40
N ARG A 272 -7.00 0.74 5.36
CA ARG A 272 -7.97 0.21 4.38
C ARG A 272 -8.76 1.32 3.68
N LYS A 273 -8.07 2.36 3.27
CA LYS A 273 -8.62 3.52 2.54
C LYS A 273 -8.38 3.46 1.03
N VAL A 274 -7.71 2.43 0.54
CA VAL A 274 -7.35 2.28 -0.88
C VAL A 274 -8.06 1.08 -1.46
N LEU A 275 -8.80 1.29 -2.52
CA LEU A 275 -9.38 0.24 -3.36
C LEU A 275 -8.77 0.36 -4.76
N ALA A 276 -8.03 -0.66 -5.18
CA ALA A 276 -7.50 -0.73 -6.54
C ALA A 276 -8.54 -1.35 -7.48
N TYR A 277 -8.74 -0.69 -8.63
CA TYR A 277 -9.62 -1.16 -9.70
C TYR A 277 -8.96 -0.93 -11.05
N LYS A 278 -8.74 -2.01 -11.80
CA LYS A 278 -7.90 -1.98 -13.00
C LYS A 278 -6.55 -1.33 -12.64
N ASN A 279 -6.13 -0.31 -13.39
CA ASN A 279 -4.89 0.44 -13.12
C ASN A 279 -5.12 1.80 -12.43
N LYS A 280 -6.14 1.91 -11.60
CA LYS A 280 -6.46 3.11 -10.82
C LYS A 280 -6.71 2.76 -9.37
N THR A 281 -6.67 3.75 -8.49
CA THR A 281 -7.11 3.61 -7.10
C THR A 281 -8.26 4.57 -6.80
N VAL A 282 -9.20 4.11 -5.98
CA VAL A 282 -10.16 4.98 -5.28
C VAL A 282 -9.66 5.13 -3.86
N ILE A 283 -9.49 6.38 -3.43
CA ILE A 283 -9.02 6.73 -2.08
C ILE A 283 -10.20 7.26 -1.29
N PHE A 284 -10.53 6.58 -0.20
CA PHE A 284 -11.54 6.99 0.76
C PHE A 284 -10.89 7.81 1.89
N ASN A 285 -11.36 9.03 2.14
CA ASN A 285 -10.76 9.98 3.07
C ASN A 285 -11.37 9.93 4.49
#